data_3d070a5b87d7817c1bc9441928fe884d
#
_entry.id   3d070a5b87d7817c1bc9441928fe884d
#
_cell.length_a   1.000
_cell.length_b   1.000
_cell.length_c   1.000
_cell.angle_alpha   90.00
_cell.angle_beta   90.00
_cell.angle_gamma   90.00
#
_symmetry.space_group_name_H-M   'P 1'
#
loop_
_entity.id
_entity.type
_entity.pdbx_description
1 polymer ?
#
loop_
_entity_poly.entity_id
_entity_poly.type
_entity_poly.pdbx_seq_one_letter_code
_entity_poly.pdbx_strand_id
1 'polypeptide(L)'
;MKIFPISLAVGALVISPFSMAKTVDAVASFTVLADIVKQIGGDHVHVKSLVGPNGDPHTFEPTPQDSEALAKADVVFVSGLGLEGWMNRLVSASGYKGQPVVASTGIETRTMEEDGKTITDPHAWNSMYNGTIYAKNVMDALIKADPQDADDIRKRGEKYIQQLQKLDSWAKTSFAAIPQQKRKVLTSHDAFGYFGQRYGVSFLAPVGFSTEAEASASDVASLITQLKQQHIKTYFMENQTDPRLVKQIASATGAKPGGELYPEALSTASGPAPTYEAAFKHNVEAMLNSMR
;
A
#
# COMPACT_ATOMS: atom_id res chain seq x y z
N MET A 1 -6.84 -86.59 8.16
CA MET A 1 -7.14 -85.35 8.83
C MET A 1 -6.07 -84.35 8.34
N LYS A 2 -6.43 -83.43 7.38
CA LYS A 2 -5.49 -82.48 6.79
C LYS A 2 -5.70 -81.14 7.47
N ILE A 3 -4.70 -80.64 8.15
CA ILE A 3 -4.73 -79.33 8.82
C ILE A 3 -4.18 -78.27 7.86
N PHE A 4 -5.05 -77.31 7.47
CA PHE A 4 -4.61 -76.09 6.69
C PHE A 4 -4.12 -75.00 7.65
N PRO A 5 -3.01 -74.37 7.36
CA PRO A 5 -2.61 -73.17 8.11
C PRO A 5 -3.37 -71.95 7.63
N ILE A 6 -3.98 -71.23 8.55
CA ILE A 6 -4.58 -69.90 8.31
C ILE A 6 -3.47 -68.85 8.40
N SER A 7 -3.13 -68.26 7.26
CA SER A 7 -2.20 -67.11 7.22
C SER A 7 -2.94 -65.84 7.61
N LEU A 8 -2.58 -65.24 8.74
CA LEU A 8 -3.07 -63.95 9.21
C LEU A 8 -2.28 -62.84 8.51
N ALA A 9 -2.89 -62.15 7.53
CA ALA A 9 -2.28 -60.97 6.91
C ALA A 9 -2.50 -59.76 7.82
N VAL A 10 -1.45 -59.32 8.48
CA VAL A 10 -1.44 -58.06 9.24
C VAL A 10 -1.26 -56.89 8.25
N GLY A 11 -2.34 -56.20 7.94
CA GLY A 11 -2.31 -54.96 7.16
C GLY A 11 -1.69 -53.84 8.01
N ALA A 12 -0.46 -53.42 7.66
CA ALA A 12 0.16 -52.23 8.25
C ALA A 12 -0.57 -50.98 7.73
N LEU A 13 -1.33 -50.33 8.61
CA LEU A 13 -1.91 -49.01 8.35
C LEU A 13 -0.75 -47.97 8.34
N VAL A 14 -0.35 -47.55 7.16
CA VAL A 14 0.62 -46.44 7.01
C VAL A 14 -0.13 -45.14 7.35
N ILE A 15 -0.03 -44.69 8.60
CA ILE A 15 -0.47 -43.37 9.00
C ILE A 15 0.58 -42.41 8.46
N SER A 16 0.32 -41.80 7.32
CA SER A 16 1.11 -40.65 6.85
C SER A 16 0.96 -39.55 7.87
N PRO A 17 2.06 -39.00 8.42
CA PRO A 17 1.97 -37.83 9.29
C PRO A 17 1.38 -36.69 8.44
N PHE A 18 0.22 -36.18 8.83
CA PHE A 18 -0.25 -34.89 8.36
C PHE A 18 0.78 -33.86 8.83
N SER A 19 1.70 -33.48 7.97
CA SER A 19 2.54 -32.32 8.18
C SER A 19 1.57 -31.13 8.20
N MET A 20 1.32 -30.57 9.39
CA MET A 20 0.63 -29.28 9.49
C MET A 20 1.51 -28.28 8.73
N ALA A 21 0.96 -27.73 7.64
CA ALA A 21 1.62 -26.67 6.90
C ALA A 21 1.97 -25.53 7.88
N LYS A 22 3.24 -25.09 7.88
CA LYS A 22 3.69 -24.01 8.76
C LYS A 22 3.14 -22.70 8.21
N THR A 23 2.32 -21.98 8.98
CA THR A 23 1.93 -20.62 8.63
C THR A 23 3.16 -19.71 8.57
N VAL A 24 3.29 -18.94 7.50
CA VAL A 24 4.38 -17.98 7.31
C VAL A 24 4.16 -16.75 8.19
N ASP A 25 5.13 -16.45 9.06
CA ASP A 25 5.14 -15.20 9.81
C ASP A 25 5.74 -14.09 8.95
N ALA A 26 4.90 -13.16 8.49
CA ALA A 26 5.29 -12.04 7.65
C ALA A 26 5.21 -10.70 8.40
N VAL A 27 6.16 -9.81 8.12
CA VAL A 27 6.10 -8.42 8.56
C VAL A 27 6.06 -7.53 7.32
N ALA A 28 5.14 -6.58 7.29
CA ALA A 28 5.05 -5.56 6.24
C ALA A 28 5.27 -4.17 6.84
N SER A 29 5.89 -3.27 6.11
CA SER A 29 6.22 -1.94 6.58
C SER A 29 5.00 -1.10 6.93
N PHE A 30 3.91 -1.19 6.14
CA PHE A 30 2.70 -0.39 6.34
C PHE A 30 1.43 -1.14 5.89
N THR A 31 0.28 -0.57 6.21
CA THR A 31 -1.02 -1.26 6.11
C THR A 31 -1.42 -1.67 4.69
N VAL A 32 -1.12 -0.85 3.67
CA VAL A 32 -1.42 -1.21 2.27
C VAL A 32 -0.68 -2.48 1.88
N LEU A 33 0.61 -2.54 2.19
CA LEU A 33 1.43 -3.72 1.87
C LEU A 33 1.02 -4.94 2.70
N ALA A 34 0.68 -4.74 3.98
CA ALA A 34 0.17 -5.81 4.84
C ALA A 34 -1.14 -6.40 4.31
N ASP A 35 -2.05 -5.57 3.79
CA ASP A 35 -3.29 -6.06 3.17
C ASP A 35 -3.00 -6.88 1.91
N ILE A 36 -2.13 -6.41 1.02
CA ILE A 36 -1.72 -7.18 -0.17
C ILE A 36 -1.18 -8.56 0.23
N VAL A 37 -0.31 -8.62 1.23
CA VAL A 37 0.25 -9.88 1.76
C VAL A 37 -0.86 -10.79 2.29
N LYS A 38 -1.80 -10.24 3.05
CA LYS A 38 -2.94 -10.97 3.61
C LYS A 38 -3.89 -11.51 2.55
N GLN A 39 -4.21 -10.71 1.53
CA GLN A 39 -5.11 -11.11 0.44
C GLN A 39 -4.54 -12.29 -0.37
N ILE A 40 -3.23 -12.29 -0.58
CA ILE A 40 -2.54 -13.32 -1.34
C ILE A 40 -2.26 -14.56 -0.48
N GLY A 41 -1.74 -14.36 0.73
CA GLY A 41 -1.39 -15.48 1.62
C GLY A 41 -2.59 -16.17 2.28
N GLY A 42 -3.69 -15.41 2.54
CA GLY A 42 -4.88 -15.97 3.20
C GLY A 42 -4.56 -16.60 4.56
N ASP A 43 -4.95 -17.86 4.74
CA ASP A 43 -4.72 -18.62 5.96
C ASP A 43 -3.29 -19.19 6.07
N HIS A 44 -2.50 -19.11 4.99
CA HIS A 44 -1.10 -19.54 4.96
C HIS A 44 -0.13 -18.49 5.54
N VAL A 45 -0.61 -17.27 5.84
CA VAL A 45 0.22 -16.18 6.35
C VAL A 45 -0.39 -15.53 7.58
N HIS A 46 0.46 -15.30 8.58
CA HIS A 46 0.20 -14.36 9.66
C HIS A 46 1.00 -13.09 9.40
N VAL A 47 0.33 -11.96 9.10
CA VAL A 47 1.01 -10.72 8.75
C VAL A 47 0.84 -9.67 9.83
N LYS A 48 1.97 -9.06 10.25
CA LYS A 48 2.02 -7.87 11.10
C LYS A 48 2.39 -6.65 10.26
N SER A 49 1.59 -5.58 10.33
CA SER A 49 1.99 -4.27 9.83
C SER A 49 2.77 -3.53 10.92
N LEU A 50 3.90 -2.91 10.57
CA LEU A 50 4.67 -2.07 11.50
C LEU A 50 3.93 -0.75 11.72
N VAL A 51 3.71 -0.01 10.65
CA VAL A 51 2.83 1.17 10.70
C VAL A 51 1.38 0.70 10.72
N GLY A 52 0.63 1.16 11.71
CA GLY A 52 -0.77 0.76 11.92
C GLY A 52 -1.76 1.57 11.05
N PRO A 53 -3.08 1.29 11.18
CA PRO A 53 -4.13 2.05 10.53
C PRO A 53 -4.03 3.55 10.85
N ASN A 54 -4.26 4.39 9.84
CA ASN A 54 -4.13 5.86 9.90
C ASN A 54 -2.74 6.35 10.35
N GLY A 55 -1.73 5.48 10.36
CA GLY A 55 -0.35 5.84 10.69
C GLY A 55 0.40 6.36 9.47
N ASP A 56 1.38 7.20 9.72
CA ASP A 56 2.23 7.80 8.70
C ASP A 56 3.53 6.97 8.52
N PRO A 57 3.78 6.38 7.34
CA PRO A 57 4.99 5.58 7.10
C PRO A 57 6.27 6.42 6.99
N HIS A 58 6.20 7.73 6.71
CA HIS A 58 7.37 8.59 6.61
C HIS A 58 7.96 8.91 7.99
N THR A 59 7.08 9.16 8.98
CA THR A 59 7.45 9.63 10.31
C THR A 59 7.48 8.53 11.36
N PHE A 60 7.36 7.27 10.94
CA PHE A 60 7.27 6.13 11.86
C PHE A 60 8.56 5.92 12.64
N GLU A 61 8.42 5.84 13.97
CA GLU A 61 9.49 5.51 14.89
C GLU A 61 9.33 4.06 15.39
N PRO A 62 10.22 3.13 14.97
CA PRO A 62 10.14 1.74 15.38
C PRO A 62 10.35 1.55 16.89
N THR A 63 9.57 0.63 17.46
CA THR A 63 9.64 0.22 18.86
C THR A 63 10.48 -1.05 19.05
N PRO A 64 10.88 -1.41 20.29
CA PRO A 64 11.50 -2.69 20.57
C PRO A 64 10.65 -3.90 20.12
N GLN A 65 9.32 -3.81 20.22
CA GLN A 65 8.39 -4.85 19.77
C GLN A 65 8.42 -5.04 18.25
N ASP A 66 8.72 -3.99 17.50
CA ASP A 66 8.87 -4.08 16.04
C ASP A 66 10.17 -4.78 15.67
N SER A 67 11.26 -4.51 16.43
CA SER A 67 12.52 -5.24 16.31
C SER A 67 12.35 -6.74 16.60
N GLU A 68 11.61 -7.09 17.66
CA GLU A 68 11.30 -8.49 17.98
C GLU A 68 10.44 -9.16 16.89
N ALA A 69 9.50 -8.44 16.30
CA ALA A 69 8.67 -8.97 15.21
C ALA A 69 9.52 -9.29 13.98
N LEU A 70 10.44 -8.38 13.59
CA LEU A 70 11.37 -8.65 12.49
C LEU A 70 12.27 -9.85 12.78
N ALA A 71 12.81 -9.96 14.00
CA ALA A 71 13.69 -11.07 14.40
C ALA A 71 13.04 -12.45 14.21
N LYS A 72 11.72 -12.53 14.36
CA LYS A 72 10.91 -13.77 14.28
C LYS A 72 10.31 -14.00 12.89
N ALA A 73 10.33 -12.99 12.00
CA ALA A 73 9.69 -13.08 10.70
C ALA A 73 10.38 -14.09 9.77
N ASP A 74 9.59 -14.88 9.07
CA ASP A 74 10.05 -15.72 7.95
C ASP A 74 10.32 -14.84 6.72
N VAL A 75 9.53 -13.75 6.52
CA VAL A 75 9.67 -12.80 5.42
C VAL A 75 9.28 -11.39 5.85
N VAL A 76 10.04 -10.41 5.39
CA VAL A 76 9.79 -8.97 5.62
C VAL A 76 9.54 -8.30 4.27
N PHE A 77 8.47 -7.52 4.17
CA PHE A 77 8.07 -6.77 2.97
C PHE A 77 8.22 -5.27 3.20
N VAL A 78 8.80 -4.58 2.24
CA VAL A 78 8.94 -3.12 2.20
C VAL A 78 8.42 -2.60 0.85
N SER A 79 7.92 -1.37 0.84
CA SER A 79 7.61 -0.68 -0.41
C SER A 79 8.86 -0.39 -1.23
N GLY A 80 9.89 0.14 -0.58
CA GLY A 80 11.11 0.60 -1.24
C GLY A 80 10.96 2.04 -1.77
N LEU A 81 11.77 2.39 -2.76
CA LEU A 81 11.81 3.72 -3.40
C LEU A 81 12.09 4.88 -2.41
N GLY A 82 12.60 4.58 -1.21
CA GLY A 82 12.93 5.57 -0.19
C GLY A 82 11.80 5.86 0.80
N LEU A 83 10.65 5.16 0.73
CA LEU A 83 9.53 5.36 1.67
C LEU A 83 9.96 5.15 3.12
N GLU A 84 10.57 4.00 3.40
CA GLU A 84 10.89 3.55 4.76
C GLU A 84 12.32 3.91 5.14
N GLY A 85 12.63 5.21 5.33
CA GLY A 85 13.96 5.68 5.69
C GLY A 85 14.50 5.09 7.01
N TRP A 86 13.62 4.63 7.88
CA TRP A 86 13.90 4.00 9.18
C TRP A 86 14.18 2.49 9.08
N MET A 87 13.80 1.80 8.00
CA MET A 87 13.80 0.34 7.90
C MET A 87 15.20 -0.28 7.99
N ASN A 88 16.20 0.29 7.33
CA ASN A 88 17.56 -0.26 7.35
C ASN A 88 18.13 -0.32 8.78
N ARG A 89 17.87 0.69 9.60
CA ARG A 89 18.28 0.71 11.01
C ARG A 89 17.55 -0.36 11.82
N LEU A 90 16.24 -0.52 11.59
CA LEU A 90 15.43 -1.53 12.25
C LEU A 90 15.87 -2.96 11.89
N VAL A 91 16.09 -3.25 10.61
CA VAL A 91 16.60 -4.56 10.13
C VAL A 91 17.95 -4.88 10.81
N SER A 92 18.86 -3.91 10.81
CA SER A 92 20.18 -4.11 11.44
C SER A 92 20.08 -4.36 12.94
N ALA A 93 19.20 -3.64 13.64
CA ALA A 93 19.00 -3.77 15.08
C ALA A 93 18.27 -5.06 15.48
N SER A 94 17.35 -5.55 14.65
CA SER A 94 16.52 -6.72 14.94
C SER A 94 17.26 -8.05 14.89
N GLY A 95 18.37 -8.10 14.14
CA GLY A 95 19.06 -9.37 13.86
C GLY A 95 18.33 -10.26 12.86
N TYR A 96 17.37 -9.72 12.09
CA TYR A 96 16.72 -10.42 10.99
C TYR A 96 17.76 -10.99 10.02
N LYS A 97 17.64 -12.26 9.65
CA LYS A 97 18.65 -12.97 8.84
C LYS A 97 18.36 -12.93 7.34
N GLY A 98 17.13 -12.57 6.95
CA GLY A 98 16.73 -12.45 5.55
C GLY A 98 17.09 -11.08 4.97
N GLN A 99 16.68 -10.88 3.72
CA GLN A 99 16.66 -9.58 3.06
C GLN A 99 15.19 -9.18 2.89
N PRO A 100 14.80 -7.94 3.22
CA PRO A 100 13.46 -7.45 2.93
C PRO A 100 13.13 -7.56 1.46
N VAL A 101 11.93 -8.04 1.16
CA VAL A 101 11.38 -8.09 -0.19
C VAL A 101 10.88 -6.70 -0.57
N VAL A 102 11.44 -6.11 -1.61
CA VAL A 102 11.04 -4.81 -2.13
C VAL A 102 9.86 -5.00 -3.09
N ALA A 103 8.67 -4.64 -2.66
CA ALA A 103 7.44 -4.87 -3.40
C ALA A 103 7.34 -4.02 -4.69
N SER A 104 8.00 -2.87 -4.75
CA SER A 104 8.08 -2.01 -5.94
C SER A 104 9.08 -2.46 -7.02
N THR A 105 9.77 -3.58 -6.83
CA THR A 105 10.76 -4.06 -7.82
C THR A 105 10.12 -4.21 -9.20
N GLY A 106 10.74 -3.59 -10.22
CA GLY A 106 10.28 -3.65 -11.61
C GLY A 106 9.25 -2.58 -12.00
N ILE A 107 8.91 -1.65 -11.11
CA ILE A 107 8.06 -0.50 -11.44
C ILE A 107 8.88 0.53 -12.24
N GLU A 108 8.25 1.12 -13.26
CA GLU A 108 8.75 2.32 -13.90
C GLU A 108 8.62 3.50 -12.92
N THR A 109 9.76 3.96 -12.40
CA THR A 109 9.80 5.01 -11.39
C THR A 109 9.58 6.39 -12.02
N ARG A 110 8.99 7.29 -11.23
CA ARG A 110 8.95 8.73 -11.54
C ARG A 110 9.74 9.50 -10.48
N THR A 111 10.08 10.73 -10.81
CA THR A 111 10.71 11.67 -9.89
C THR A 111 9.74 12.74 -9.42
N MET A 112 10.07 13.36 -8.30
CA MET A 112 9.40 14.52 -7.74
C MET A 112 10.44 15.49 -7.17
N GLU A 113 10.05 16.73 -6.91
CA GLU A 113 10.93 17.73 -6.30
C GLU A 113 10.65 17.79 -4.80
N GLU A 114 11.73 17.79 -4.01
CA GLU A 114 11.69 17.94 -2.56
C GLU A 114 12.87 18.80 -2.12
N ASP A 115 12.62 19.94 -1.47
CA ASP A 115 13.64 20.87 -0.99
C ASP A 115 14.68 21.28 -2.06
N GLY A 116 14.21 21.49 -3.29
CA GLY A 116 15.06 21.82 -4.44
C GLY A 116 15.93 20.67 -4.95
N LYS A 117 15.63 19.44 -4.56
CA LYS A 117 16.28 18.21 -5.04
C LYS A 117 15.29 17.33 -5.78
N THR A 118 15.74 16.77 -6.88
CA THR A 118 14.98 15.73 -7.58
C THR A 118 15.19 14.40 -6.88
N ILE A 119 14.11 13.80 -6.38
CA ILE A 119 14.12 12.48 -5.72
C ILE A 119 13.19 11.50 -6.43
N THR A 120 13.32 10.21 -6.14
CA THR A 120 12.35 9.22 -6.60
C THR A 120 11.06 9.36 -5.77
N ASP A 121 9.92 9.44 -6.44
CA ASP A 121 8.60 9.41 -5.80
C ASP A 121 8.34 7.98 -5.26
N PRO A 122 8.12 7.79 -3.95
CA PRO A 122 7.92 6.46 -3.38
C PRO A 122 6.48 5.95 -3.47
N HIS A 123 5.50 6.81 -3.76
CA HIS A 123 4.06 6.53 -3.61
C HIS A 123 3.48 5.69 -4.77
N ALA A 124 4.25 4.69 -5.22
CA ALA A 124 3.96 3.92 -6.44
C ALA A 124 2.65 3.12 -6.37
N TRP A 125 2.25 2.64 -5.18
CA TRP A 125 1.00 1.87 -4.97
C TRP A 125 -0.27 2.67 -5.27
N ASN A 126 -0.22 4.01 -5.32
CA ASN A 126 -1.37 4.84 -5.69
C ASN A 126 -1.78 4.69 -7.16
N SER A 127 -0.92 4.12 -8.01
CA SER A 127 -1.32 3.56 -9.30
C SER A 127 -1.71 2.09 -9.13
N MET A 128 -2.96 1.74 -9.42
CA MET A 128 -3.43 0.35 -9.28
C MET A 128 -2.71 -0.60 -10.27
N TYR A 129 -2.24 -0.09 -11.41
CA TYR A 129 -1.34 -0.84 -12.28
C TYR A 129 -0.05 -1.25 -11.55
N ASN A 130 0.57 -0.33 -10.82
CA ASN A 130 1.73 -0.65 -9.99
C ASN A 130 1.34 -1.61 -8.86
N GLY A 131 0.13 -1.48 -8.30
CA GLY A 131 -0.41 -2.43 -7.33
C GLY A 131 -0.39 -3.87 -7.81
N THR A 132 -0.56 -4.11 -9.12
CA THR A 132 -0.44 -5.47 -9.69
C THR A 132 1.00 -5.99 -9.65
N ILE A 133 1.99 -5.10 -9.76
CA ILE A 133 3.43 -5.45 -9.66
C ILE A 133 3.77 -5.77 -8.20
N TYR A 134 3.28 -4.95 -7.24
CA TYR A 134 3.38 -5.25 -5.81
C TYR A 134 2.80 -6.63 -5.49
N ALA A 135 1.59 -6.91 -5.95
CA ALA A 135 0.92 -8.18 -5.72
C ALA A 135 1.71 -9.36 -6.31
N LYS A 136 2.29 -9.20 -7.50
CA LYS A 136 3.14 -10.22 -8.11
C LYS A 136 4.39 -10.49 -7.28
N ASN A 137 5.11 -9.46 -6.85
CA ASN A 137 6.32 -9.60 -6.05
C ASN A 137 6.04 -10.23 -4.69
N VAL A 138 4.91 -9.88 -4.05
CA VAL A 138 4.43 -10.49 -2.81
C VAL A 138 4.10 -11.97 -3.02
N MET A 139 3.36 -12.30 -4.09
CA MET A 139 3.01 -13.69 -4.44
C MET A 139 4.26 -14.55 -4.62
N ASP A 140 5.22 -14.08 -5.41
CA ASP A 140 6.46 -14.82 -5.68
C ASP A 140 7.27 -15.05 -4.39
N ALA A 141 7.31 -14.06 -3.49
CA ALA A 141 8.00 -14.17 -2.21
C ALA A 141 7.30 -15.13 -1.24
N LEU A 142 5.97 -15.12 -1.17
CA LEU A 142 5.20 -16.05 -0.34
C LEU A 142 5.34 -17.50 -0.83
N ILE A 143 5.29 -17.74 -2.15
CA ILE A 143 5.53 -19.07 -2.74
C ILE A 143 6.94 -19.58 -2.40
N LYS A 144 7.93 -18.68 -2.36
CA LYS A 144 9.29 -19.05 -1.96
C LYS A 144 9.40 -19.37 -0.47
N ALA A 145 8.64 -18.67 0.38
CA ALA A 145 8.60 -18.88 1.83
C ALA A 145 7.82 -20.15 2.21
N ASP A 146 6.78 -20.47 1.44
CA ASP A 146 5.93 -21.64 1.63
C ASP A 146 5.73 -22.41 0.31
N PRO A 147 6.70 -23.24 -0.10
CA PRO A 147 6.59 -24.04 -1.32
C PRO A 147 5.53 -25.14 -1.24
N GLN A 148 5.08 -25.53 -0.03
CA GLN A 148 4.08 -26.58 0.14
C GLN A 148 2.69 -26.11 -0.30
N ASP A 149 2.37 -24.85 -0.02
CA ASP A 149 1.07 -24.24 -0.37
C ASP A 149 1.18 -23.31 -1.61
N ALA A 150 2.25 -23.48 -2.41
CA ALA A 150 2.56 -22.64 -3.58
C ALA A 150 1.40 -22.52 -4.59
N ASP A 151 0.66 -23.59 -4.82
CA ASP A 151 -0.44 -23.60 -5.80
C ASP A 151 -1.65 -22.78 -5.30
N ASP A 152 -1.99 -22.87 -4.01
CA ASP A 152 -3.08 -22.05 -3.45
C ASP A 152 -2.69 -20.58 -3.38
N ILE A 153 -1.47 -20.28 -2.93
CA ILE A 153 -0.92 -18.91 -2.91
C ILE A 153 -0.92 -18.31 -4.32
N ARG A 154 -0.49 -19.07 -5.33
CA ARG A 154 -0.51 -18.64 -6.73
C ARG A 154 -1.92 -18.34 -7.21
N LYS A 155 -2.86 -19.24 -6.99
CA LYS A 155 -4.25 -19.07 -7.37
C LYS A 155 -4.89 -17.83 -6.73
N ARG A 156 -4.63 -17.60 -5.44
CA ARG A 156 -5.09 -16.40 -4.71
C ARG A 156 -4.44 -15.13 -5.28
N GLY A 157 -3.13 -15.16 -5.50
CA GLY A 157 -2.39 -14.02 -6.04
C GLY A 157 -2.84 -13.64 -7.45
N GLU A 158 -3.01 -14.61 -8.35
CA GLU A 158 -3.50 -14.36 -9.70
C GLU A 158 -4.93 -13.79 -9.71
N LYS A 159 -5.80 -14.32 -8.85
CA LYS A 159 -7.16 -13.78 -8.68
C LYS A 159 -7.13 -12.35 -8.17
N TYR A 160 -6.29 -12.06 -7.18
CA TYR A 160 -6.14 -10.71 -6.63
C TYR A 160 -5.60 -9.73 -7.67
N ILE A 161 -4.57 -10.11 -8.42
CA ILE A 161 -4.03 -9.31 -9.54
C ILE A 161 -5.12 -8.98 -10.56
N GLN A 162 -5.99 -9.94 -10.92
CA GLN A 162 -7.11 -9.68 -11.82
C GLN A 162 -8.13 -8.67 -11.24
N GLN A 163 -8.36 -8.70 -9.92
CA GLN A 163 -9.21 -7.71 -9.25
C GLN A 163 -8.61 -6.30 -9.36
N LEU A 164 -7.31 -6.16 -9.06
CA LEU A 164 -6.60 -4.89 -9.20
C LEU A 164 -6.61 -4.36 -10.65
N GLN A 165 -6.44 -5.22 -11.64
CA GLN A 165 -6.54 -4.86 -13.07
C GLN A 165 -7.93 -4.32 -13.45
N LYS A 166 -8.99 -4.89 -12.88
CA LYS A 166 -10.36 -4.39 -13.08
C LYS A 166 -10.55 -3.01 -12.46
N LEU A 167 -10.01 -2.79 -11.27
CA LEU A 167 -10.04 -1.48 -10.60
C LEU A 167 -9.24 -0.42 -11.38
N ASP A 168 -8.06 -0.78 -11.88
CA ASP A 168 -7.26 0.11 -12.75
C ASP A 168 -8.05 0.54 -13.98
N SER A 169 -8.66 -0.42 -14.68
CA SER A 169 -9.44 -0.16 -15.88
C SER A 169 -10.68 0.69 -15.59
N TRP A 170 -11.38 0.41 -14.49
CA TRP A 170 -12.53 1.18 -14.04
C TRP A 170 -12.16 2.63 -13.73
N ALA A 171 -11.10 2.86 -12.97
CA ALA A 171 -10.64 4.22 -12.65
C ALA A 171 -10.25 4.99 -13.92
N LYS A 172 -9.48 4.36 -14.80
CA LYS A 172 -9.06 4.96 -16.08
C LYS A 172 -10.26 5.40 -16.93
N THR A 173 -11.25 4.53 -17.09
CA THR A 173 -12.47 4.85 -17.85
C THR A 173 -13.29 5.93 -17.18
N SER A 174 -13.41 5.89 -15.85
CA SER A 174 -14.22 6.84 -15.07
C SER A 174 -13.63 8.26 -15.15
N PHE A 175 -12.32 8.42 -15.01
CA PHE A 175 -11.67 9.72 -15.15
C PHE A 175 -11.66 10.20 -16.61
N ALA A 176 -11.51 9.31 -17.58
CA ALA A 176 -11.56 9.69 -18.99
C ALA A 176 -12.90 10.34 -19.39
N ALA A 177 -13.99 10.00 -18.71
CA ALA A 177 -15.31 10.62 -18.91
C ALA A 177 -15.43 12.05 -18.34
N ILE A 178 -14.51 12.50 -17.50
CA ILE A 178 -14.49 13.86 -16.93
C ILE A 178 -13.66 14.77 -17.82
N PRO A 179 -14.11 16.00 -18.15
CA PRO A 179 -13.28 16.96 -18.91
C PRO A 179 -11.95 17.24 -18.21
N GLN A 180 -10.85 17.28 -18.97
CA GLN A 180 -9.48 17.45 -18.44
C GLN A 180 -9.35 18.66 -17.49
N GLN A 181 -9.99 19.76 -17.81
CA GLN A 181 -9.93 21.00 -17.04
C GLN A 181 -10.53 20.86 -15.64
N LYS A 182 -11.42 19.88 -15.42
CA LYS A 182 -12.03 19.59 -14.11
C LYS A 182 -11.23 18.61 -13.27
N ARG A 183 -10.26 17.87 -13.85
CA ARG A 183 -9.48 16.84 -13.14
C ARG A 183 -8.33 17.46 -12.37
N LYS A 184 -8.65 18.35 -11.43
CA LYS A 184 -7.67 19.07 -10.61
C LYS A 184 -8.16 19.16 -9.18
N VAL A 185 -7.30 18.79 -8.24
CA VAL A 185 -7.61 18.80 -6.79
C VAL A 185 -6.42 19.27 -5.97
N LEU A 186 -6.71 19.76 -4.76
CA LEU A 186 -5.74 20.06 -3.72
C LEU A 186 -5.74 18.91 -2.70
N THR A 187 -4.58 18.38 -2.35
CA THR A 187 -4.34 17.36 -1.30
C THR A 187 -3.43 17.91 -0.22
N SER A 188 -3.21 17.16 0.87
CA SER A 188 -2.38 17.63 1.98
C SER A 188 -0.89 17.54 1.66
N HIS A 189 -0.44 16.45 1.01
CA HIS A 189 0.94 16.27 0.56
C HIS A 189 1.00 15.64 -0.84
N ASP A 190 2.18 15.58 -1.45
CA ASP A 190 2.37 15.10 -2.84
C ASP A 190 2.52 13.57 -2.91
N ALA A 191 1.43 12.85 -2.62
CA ALA A 191 1.39 11.38 -2.66
C ALA A 191 0.76 10.79 -3.93
N PHE A 192 0.14 11.61 -4.77
CA PHE A 192 -0.68 11.10 -5.87
C PHE A 192 -0.03 11.24 -7.25
N GLY A 193 1.29 11.37 -7.31
CA GLY A 193 1.97 11.55 -8.58
C GLY A 193 1.78 10.40 -9.58
N TYR A 194 1.95 9.15 -9.14
CA TYR A 194 1.68 7.96 -9.99
C TYR A 194 0.20 7.83 -10.35
N PHE A 195 -0.69 8.18 -9.43
CA PHE A 195 -2.13 8.22 -9.70
C PHE A 195 -2.44 9.26 -10.79
N GLY A 196 -1.92 10.47 -10.66
CA GLY A 196 -2.10 11.56 -11.61
C GLY A 196 -1.62 11.20 -13.01
N GLN A 197 -0.43 10.61 -13.12
CA GLN A 197 0.13 10.13 -14.36
C GLN A 197 -0.73 9.03 -15.01
N ARG A 198 -1.24 8.09 -14.20
CA ARG A 198 -2.02 6.95 -14.70
C ARG A 198 -3.42 7.32 -15.15
N TYR A 199 -4.12 8.19 -14.40
CA TYR A 199 -5.55 8.48 -14.58
C TYR A 199 -5.84 9.88 -15.10
N GLY A 200 -4.81 10.69 -15.35
CA GLY A 200 -4.94 12.03 -15.92
C GLY A 200 -5.55 13.05 -14.96
N VAL A 201 -5.23 12.96 -13.66
CA VAL A 201 -5.65 13.91 -12.63
C VAL A 201 -4.45 14.78 -12.23
N SER A 202 -4.64 16.09 -12.10
CA SER A 202 -3.63 17.02 -11.62
C SER A 202 -3.79 17.26 -10.12
N PHE A 203 -2.72 17.06 -9.38
CA PHE A 203 -2.66 17.29 -7.94
C PHE A 203 -1.80 18.51 -7.62
N LEU A 204 -2.22 19.27 -6.63
CA LEU A 204 -1.45 20.32 -5.99
C LEU A 204 -1.43 20.03 -4.49
N ALA A 205 -0.28 20.21 -3.86
CA ALA A 205 -0.11 19.97 -2.43
C ALA A 205 0.82 21.02 -1.82
N PRO A 206 0.58 21.45 -0.55
CA PRO A 206 1.46 22.37 0.17
C PRO A 206 2.72 21.71 0.71
N VAL A 207 2.69 20.41 0.96
CA VAL A 207 3.79 19.61 1.48
C VAL A 207 4.23 18.64 0.40
N GLY A 208 5.54 18.45 0.27
CA GLY A 208 6.12 17.54 -0.72
C GLY A 208 6.01 16.07 -0.34
N PHE A 209 7.09 15.32 -0.58
CA PHE A 209 7.19 13.88 -0.32
C PHE A 209 7.07 13.55 1.17
N SER A 210 7.80 14.26 2.01
CA SER A 210 7.86 13.99 3.45
C SER A 210 6.85 14.83 4.20
N THR A 211 6.01 14.17 4.98
CA THR A 211 5.08 14.82 5.91
C THR A 211 5.79 15.45 7.12
N GLU A 212 7.09 15.17 7.33
CA GLU A 212 7.93 15.84 8.34
C GLU A 212 8.27 17.30 8.00
N ALA A 213 8.28 17.62 6.69
CA ALA A 213 8.64 18.96 6.24
C ALA A 213 7.47 19.93 6.42
N GLU A 214 7.74 21.08 7.04
CA GLU A 214 6.78 22.19 7.09
C GLU A 214 6.88 23.02 5.81
N ALA A 215 5.75 23.33 5.18
CA ALA A 215 5.71 24.23 4.05
C ALA A 215 6.13 25.65 4.47
N SER A 216 7.05 26.27 3.71
CA SER A 216 7.41 27.65 3.97
C SER A 216 6.27 28.63 3.66
N ALA A 217 6.26 29.79 4.30
CA ALA A 217 5.25 30.82 4.04
C ALA A 217 5.24 31.29 2.56
N SER A 218 6.40 31.28 1.89
CA SER A 218 6.52 31.60 0.47
C SER A 218 5.89 30.53 -0.43
N ASP A 219 6.09 29.26 -0.09
CA ASP A 219 5.51 28.14 -0.85
C ASP A 219 3.99 28.11 -0.73
N VAL A 220 3.48 28.33 0.49
CA VAL A 220 2.04 28.46 0.74
C VAL A 220 1.44 29.61 -0.06
N ALA A 221 2.08 30.79 -0.10
CA ALA A 221 1.61 31.95 -0.87
C ALA A 221 1.63 31.67 -2.39
N SER A 222 2.68 31.02 -2.89
CA SER A 222 2.78 30.57 -4.28
C SER A 222 1.68 29.59 -4.63
N LEU A 223 1.44 28.59 -3.79
CA LEU A 223 0.40 27.59 -3.97
C LEU A 223 -1.01 28.23 -4.00
N ILE A 224 -1.30 29.15 -3.08
CA ILE A 224 -2.59 29.89 -3.07
C ILE A 224 -2.78 30.62 -4.40
N THR A 225 -1.72 31.24 -4.94
CA THR A 225 -1.77 31.92 -6.24
C THR A 225 -2.06 30.95 -7.37
N GLN A 226 -1.38 29.79 -7.40
CA GLN A 226 -1.61 28.75 -8.42
C GLN A 226 -3.03 28.18 -8.34
N LEU A 227 -3.54 27.91 -7.12
CA LEU A 227 -4.90 27.39 -6.92
C LEU A 227 -5.96 28.33 -7.47
N LYS A 228 -5.80 29.65 -7.25
CA LYS A 228 -6.69 30.70 -7.80
C LYS A 228 -6.62 30.77 -9.31
N GLN A 229 -5.41 30.78 -9.88
CA GLN A 229 -5.20 30.83 -11.34
C GLN A 229 -5.74 29.58 -12.05
N GLN A 230 -5.60 28.41 -11.44
CA GLN A 230 -6.06 27.15 -12.01
C GLN A 230 -7.53 26.83 -11.68
N HIS A 231 -8.22 27.72 -10.93
CA HIS A 231 -9.62 27.56 -10.53
C HIS A 231 -9.90 26.23 -9.78
N ILE A 232 -8.98 25.81 -8.91
CA ILE A 232 -9.15 24.62 -8.09
C ILE A 232 -10.27 24.87 -7.08
N LYS A 233 -11.32 24.04 -7.13
CA LYS A 233 -12.55 24.23 -6.34
C LYS A 233 -12.68 23.27 -5.17
N THR A 234 -11.88 22.20 -5.13
CA THR A 234 -12.00 21.14 -4.14
C THR A 234 -10.65 20.82 -3.52
N TYR A 235 -10.66 20.64 -2.20
CA TYR A 235 -9.53 20.11 -1.46
C TYR A 235 -9.92 18.82 -0.72
N PHE A 236 -8.93 17.97 -0.49
CA PHE A 236 -9.07 16.75 0.28
C PHE A 236 -8.14 16.78 1.50
N MET A 237 -8.65 16.28 2.61
CA MET A 237 -7.85 15.91 3.77
C MET A 237 -7.31 14.48 3.54
N GLU A 238 -6.30 14.10 4.28
CA GLU A 238 -5.73 12.76 4.27
C GLU A 238 -5.74 12.20 5.70
N ASN A 239 -6.00 10.90 5.81
CA ASN A 239 -6.25 10.26 7.10
C ASN A 239 -5.04 10.23 8.05
N GLN A 240 -3.81 10.35 7.51
CA GLN A 240 -2.57 10.32 8.31
C GLN A 240 -1.94 11.70 8.53
N THR A 241 -2.45 12.78 7.89
CA THR A 241 -1.85 14.11 7.96
C THR A 241 -2.67 15.08 8.81
N ASP A 242 -2.01 16.12 9.35
CA ASP A 242 -2.70 17.21 10.03
C ASP A 242 -3.45 18.09 9.00
N PRO A 243 -4.77 18.20 9.09
CA PRO A 243 -5.55 18.91 8.08
C PRO A 243 -5.52 20.43 8.21
N ARG A 244 -4.84 21.02 9.22
CA ARG A 244 -4.88 22.46 9.49
C ARG A 244 -4.37 23.30 8.33
N LEU A 245 -3.23 22.91 7.76
CA LEU A 245 -2.61 23.68 6.67
C LEU A 245 -3.48 23.65 5.40
N VAL A 246 -3.95 22.48 4.97
CA VAL A 246 -4.78 22.35 3.77
C VAL A 246 -6.12 23.10 3.94
N LYS A 247 -6.71 23.10 5.14
CA LYS A 247 -7.91 23.88 5.47
C LYS A 247 -7.66 25.39 5.42
N GLN A 248 -6.51 25.86 5.92
CA GLN A 248 -6.13 27.27 5.84
C GLN A 248 -5.98 27.72 4.38
N ILE A 249 -5.30 26.96 3.56
CA ILE A 249 -5.13 27.22 2.13
C ILE A 249 -6.49 27.21 1.41
N ALA A 250 -7.33 26.25 1.71
CA ALA A 250 -8.67 26.15 1.15
C ALA A 250 -9.53 27.37 1.49
N SER A 251 -9.45 27.86 2.74
CA SER A 251 -10.16 29.08 3.16
C SER A 251 -9.70 30.33 2.38
N ALA A 252 -8.41 30.43 2.08
CA ALA A 252 -7.85 31.55 1.32
C ALA A 252 -8.19 31.52 -0.18
N THR A 253 -8.60 30.35 -0.71
CA THR A 253 -8.92 30.13 -2.13
C THR A 253 -10.40 29.95 -2.39
N GLY A 254 -11.22 29.73 -1.36
CA GLY A 254 -12.64 29.41 -1.48
C GLY A 254 -12.89 27.94 -1.91
N ALA A 255 -11.90 27.07 -1.87
CA ALA A 255 -12.06 25.65 -2.15
C ALA A 255 -12.96 24.97 -1.12
N LYS A 256 -13.76 24.00 -1.58
CA LYS A 256 -14.72 23.24 -0.76
C LYS A 256 -14.11 21.88 -0.37
N PRO A 257 -14.47 21.31 0.81
CA PRO A 257 -14.01 19.98 1.16
C PRO A 257 -14.63 18.91 0.24
N GLY A 258 -13.79 18.06 -0.32
CA GLY A 258 -14.16 16.88 -1.11
C GLY A 258 -14.31 15.61 -0.26
N GLY A 259 -13.82 15.65 0.98
CA GLY A 259 -13.76 14.53 1.89
C GLY A 259 -12.34 14.21 2.36
N GLU A 260 -12.16 12.98 2.81
CA GLU A 260 -10.88 12.43 3.25
C GLU A 260 -10.39 11.38 2.24
N LEU A 261 -9.10 11.38 1.94
CA LEU A 261 -8.43 10.38 1.11
C LEU A 261 -7.52 9.50 1.97
N TYR A 262 -7.21 8.33 1.45
CA TYR A 262 -6.33 7.31 2.05
C TYR A 262 -5.16 7.05 1.11
N PRO A 263 -4.15 7.93 1.07
CA PRO A 263 -3.02 7.79 0.14
C PRO A 263 -2.00 6.72 0.57
N GLU A 264 -1.82 6.51 1.89
CA GLU A 264 -0.73 5.71 2.44
C GLU A 264 -1.16 4.71 3.50
N ALA A 265 -2.13 5.08 4.33
CA ALA A 265 -2.61 4.24 5.41
C ALA A 265 -4.06 3.81 5.16
N LEU A 266 -4.33 2.54 5.42
CA LEU A 266 -5.70 2.05 5.47
C LEU A 266 -6.41 2.55 6.73
N SER A 267 -7.74 2.61 6.69
CA SER A 267 -8.53 2.87 7.88
C SER A 267 -8.50 1.67 8.86
N THR A 268 -9.06 1.86 10.04
CA THR A 268 -9.41 0.73 10.90
C THR A 268 -10.41 -0.19 10.20
N ALA A 269 -10.61 -1.40 10.71
CA ALA A 269 -11.52 -2.39 10.13
C ALA A 269 -12.97 -1.91 10.00
N SER A 270 -13.40 -0.98 10.86
CA SER A 270 -14.74 -0.37 10.83
C SER A 270 -14.83 0.92 10.00
N GLY A 271 -13.71 1.40 9.46
CA GLY A 271 -13.64 2.61 8.64
C GLY A 271 -13.99 2.35 7.17
N PRO A 272 -13.97 3.42 6.35
CA PRO A 272 -14.39 3.33 4.94
C PRO A 272 -13.36 2.70 4.01
N ALA A 273 -12.11 2.56 4.44
CA ALA A 273 -10.97 2.10 3.62
C ALA A 273 -10.13 1.01 4.32
N PRO A 274 -10.74 -0.12 4.76
CA PRO A 274 -10.04 -1.14 5.55
C PRO A 274 -9.13 -2.07 4.73
N THR A 275 -9.18 -2.02 3.40
CA THR A 275 -8.34 -2.80 2.47
C THR A 275 -7.78 -1.90 1.38
N TYR A 276 -6.72 -2.34 0.71
CA TYR A 276 -6.12 -1.59 -0.39
C TYR A 276 -7.11 -1.32 -1.53
N GLU A 277 -7.90 -2.33 -1.93
CA GLU A 277 -8.95 -2.16 -2.94
C GLU A 277 -10.02 -1.14 -2.47
N ALA A 278 -10.44 -1.22 -1.21
CA ALA A 278 -11.44 -0.31 -0.65
C ALA A 278 -10.91 1.14 -0.57
N ALA A 279 -9.66 1.33 -0.15
CA ALA A 279 -9.01 2.64 -0.10
C ALA A 279 -8.91 3.26 -1.49
N PHE A 280 -8.44 2.50 -2.48
CA PHE A 280 -8.36 2.98 -3.85
C PHE A 280 -9.72 3.35 -4.41
N LYS A 281 -10.73 2.48 -4.23
CA LYS A 281 -12.09 2.74 -4.69
C LYS A 281 -12.68 3.99 -4.04
N HIS A 282 -12.52 4.12 -2.71
CA HIS A 282 -12.95 5.29 -1.96
C HIS A 282 -12.31 6.58 -2.51
N ASN A 283 -11.00 6.58 -2.72
CA ASN A 283 -10.27 7.73 -3.25
C ASN A 283 -10.78 8.12 -4.65
N VAL A 284 -10.94 7.14 -5.54
CA VAL A 284 -11.47 7.38 -6.90
C VAL A 284 -12.88 7.97 -6.86
N GLU A 285 -13.79 7.38 -6.06
CA GLU A 285 -15.18 7.84 -5.94
C GLU A 285 -15.26 9.25 -5.35
N ALA A 286 -14.49 9.55 -4.32
CA ALA A 286 -14.42 10.88 -3.72
C ALA A 286 -13.94 11.93 -4.73
N MET A 287 -12.88 11.65 -5.47
CA MET A 287 -12.35 12.55 -6.49
C MET A 287 -13.35 12.75 -7.65
N LEU A 288 -13.96 11.68 -8.17
CA LEU A 288 -14.97 11.76 -9.24
C LEU A 288 -16.18 12.59 -8.82
N ASN A 289 -16.66 12.44 -7.57
CA ASN A 289 -17.78 13.22 -7.06
C ASN A 289 -17.44 14.70 -6.96
N SER A 290 -16.22 15.07 -6.67
CA SER A 290 -15.76 16.46 -6.59
C SER A 290 -15.58 17.13 -7.95
N MET A 291 -15.44 16.36 -9.02
CA MET A 291 -15.15 16.83 -10.39
C MET A 291 -16.41 16.93 -11.28
N ARG A 292 -17.52 16.39 -10.84
CA ARG A 292 -18.83 16.48 -11.55
C ARG A 292 -19.53 17.80 -11.26
#